data_4e4854e71897f72636c488fe6429cc65
#
_entry.id   4e4854e71897f72636c488fe6429cc65
#
_cell.length_a   1.000
_cell.length_b   1.000
_cell.length_c   1.000
_cell.angle_alpha   90.00
_cell.angle_beta   90.00
_cell.angle_gamma   90.00
#
_symmetry.space_group_name_H-M   'P 1'
#
loop_
_entity.id
_entity.type
_entity.pdbx_description
1 polymer ?
#
loop_
_entity_poly.entity_id
_entity_poly.type
_entity_poly.pdbx_seq_one_letter_code
_entity_poly.pdbx_strand_id
1 'polypeptide(L)'
;VHGEFPGALTLAEESTAFTGVSRPVYLGGLGFTMKWNMGWMHDMLEYFSREPVHRKYHHKNITFSMLYAFTENFVLPVSHDEVVHGKRSLLSKMPGDEWQRFANARAFLAYMYAHPGKKLLFMGSEIGQYEEWNHDASVRWELLEFDQHRKLQALVAALNAFYRQKPALYQVDFHHTGFEWG
;
A
#
# COMPACT_ATOMS: atom_id res chain seq x y z
N VAL A 1 1.96 26.75 1.17
CA VAL A 1 0.69 26.01 1.18
C VAL A 1 0.14 25.94 2.60
N HIS A 2 0.84 25.33 3.56
CA HIS A 2 0.31 25.10 4.93
C HIS A 2 -0.02 26.38 5.70
N GLY A 3 0.69 27.50 5.44
CA GLY A 3 0.40 28.80 6.06
C GLY A 3 -0.90 29.44 5.59
N GLU A 4 -1.26 29.22 4.32
CA GLU A 4 -2.49 29.78 3.71
C GLU A 4 -3.67 28.81 3.78
N PHE A 5 -3.37 27.51 3.76
CA PHE A 5 -4.35 26.42 3.76
C PHE A 5 -4.06 25.44 4.92
N PRO A 6 -4.32 25.85 6.18
CA PRO A 6 -4.12 24.99 7.34
C PRO A 6 -5.01 23.73 7.20
N GLY A 7 -4.41 22.57 7.23
CA GLY A 7 -5.09 21.28 7.04
C GLY A 7 -4.97 20.67 5.64
N ALA A 8 -4.42 21.40 4.66
CA ALA A 8 -4.08 20.81 3.39
C ALA A 8 -2.93 19.78 3.57
N LEU A 9 -3.08 18.61 2.97
CA LEU A 9 -2.04 17.58 2.95
C LEU A 9 -1.25 17.67 1.65
N THR A 10 0.08 17.65 1.76
CA THR A 10 0.98 17.57 0.61
C THR A 10 1.73 16.25 0.67
N LEU A 11 1.63 15.46 -0.39
CA LEU A 11 2.25 14.15 -0.50
C LEU A 11 3.30 14.18 -1.61
N ALA A 12 4.53 13.76 -1.30
CA ALA A 12 5.59 13.67 -2.28
C ALA A 12 5.67 12.25 -2.84
N GLU A 13 5.60 12.15 -4.15
CA GLU A 13 6.03 10.98 -4.90
C GLU A 13 7.52 11.13 -5.19
N GLU A 14 8.34 10.54 -4.34
CA GLU A 14 9.78 10.69 -4.40
C GLU A 14 10.43 9.33 -4.07
N SER A 15 11.20 8.79 -5.01
CA SER A 15 11.72 7.42 -4.96
C SER A 15 13.18 7.32 -4.53
N THR A 16 13.87 8.47 -4.34
CA THR A 16 15.29 8.47 -3.98
C THR A 16 15.49 8.32 -2.47
N ALA A 17 16.75 8.16 -2.06
CA ALA A 17 17.17 8.16 -0.67
C ALA A 17 17.29 9.57 -0.06
N PHE A 18 16.75 10.61 -0.71
CA PHE A 18 16.77 11.97 -0.14
C PHE A 18 16.00 11.98 1.17
N THR A 19 16.64 12.55 2.21
CA THR A 19 16.12 12.55 3.58
C THR A 19 15.41 13.85 3.91
N GLY A 20 14.40 13.76 4.82
CA GLY A 20 13.73 14.95 5.33
C GLY A 20 12.66 15.51 4.40
N VAL A 21 12.16 14.75 3.44
CA VAL A 21 11.07 15.18 2.55
C VAL A 21 9.84 15.59 3.35
N SER A 22 9.45 14.80 4.34
CA SER A 22 8.30 15.06 5.22
C SER A 22 8.68 15.76 6.54
N ARG A 23 9.92 16.25 6.66
CA ARG A 23 10.32 17.07 7.83
C ARG A 23 9.97 18.54 7.60
N PRO A 24 9.65 19.27 8.68
CA PRO A 24 9.41 20.70 8.61
C PRO A 24 10.62 21.49 8.06
N VAL A 25 10.34 22.56 7.33
CA VAL A 25 11.39 23.40 6.69
C VAL A 25 12.36 23.98 7.72
N TYR A 26 11.87 24.35 8.90
CA TYR A 26 12.72 24.91 9.98
C TYR A 26 13.67 23.87 10.59
N LEU A 27 13.47 22.58 10.31
CA LEU A 27 14.39 21.48 10.66
C LEU A 27 15.25 21.04 9.46
N GLY A 28 15.26 21.81 8.37
CA GLY A 28 16.01 21.50 7.15
C GLY A 28 15.32 20.54 6.21
N GLY A 29 14.04 20.24 6.41
CA GLY A 29 13.24 19.39 5.53
C GLY A 29 12.58 20.15 4.39
N LEU A 30 11.87 19.45 3.50
CA LEU A 30 11.13 20.03 2.38
C LEU A 30 9.71 20.48 2.75
N GLY A 31 9.19 20.07 3.90
CA GLY A 31 7.90 20.51 4.42
C GLY A 31 6.69 19.82 3.80
N PHE A 32 6.85 18.70 3.10
CA PHE A 32 5.73 17.86 2.73
C PHE A 32 5.10 17.20 3.97
N THR A 33 3.81 16.94 3.91
CA THR A 33 3.12 16.25 5.00
C THR A 33 3.54 14.79 5.07
N MET A 34 3.63 14.12 3.90
CA MET A 34 3.96 12.71 3.76
C MET A 34 4.76 12.45 2.48
N LYS A 35 5.39 11.29 2.45
CA LYS A 35 6.16 10.77 1.30
C LYS A 35 5.68 9.36 0.97
N TRP A 36 5.58 9.01 -0.31
CA TRP A 36 5.32 7.62 -0.71
C TRP A 36 6.50 6.71 -0.38
N ASN A 37 6.20 5.54 0.20
CA ASN A 37 7.20 4.51 0.48
C ASN A 37 7.36 3.59 -0.74
N MET A 38 8.12 4.04 -1.73
CA MET A 38 8.35 3.29 -2.96
C MET A 38 9.16 2.01 -2.70
N GLY A 39 10.07 2.01 -1.71
CA GLY A 39 10.82 0.82 -1.30
C GLY A 39 9.91 -0.27 -0.76
N TRP A 40 9.00 0.07 0.15
CA TRP A 40 7.99 -0.87 0.65
C TRP A 40 7.12 -1.43 -0.48
N MET A 41 6.64 -0.56 -1.36
CA MET A 41 5.82 -0.97 -2.50
C MET A 41 6.53 -2.00 -3.38
N HIS A 42 7.78 -1.71 -3.75
CA HIS A 42 8.58 -2.58 -4.59
C HIS A 42 8.81 -3.95 -3.92
N ASP A 43 9.26 -3.95 -2.68
CA ASP A 43 9.53 -5.15 -1.90
C ASP A 43 8.28 -6.01 -1.70
N MET A 44 7.14 -5.39 -1.41
CA MET A 44 5.87 -6.09 -1.24
C MET A 44 5.39 -6.72 -2.54
N LEU A 45 5.41 -5.99 -3.65
CA LEU A 45 5.01 -6.53 -4.95
C LEU A 45 5.94 -7.65 -5.40
N GLU A 46 7.24 -7.51 -5.20
CA GLU A 46 8.20 -8.56 -5.48
C GLU A 46 7.92 -9.83 -4.66
N TYR A 47 7.74 -9.69 -3.35
CA TYR A 47 7.47 -10.83 -2.47
C TYR A 47 6.19 -11.57 -2.86
N PHE A 48 5.10 -10.84 -3.04
CA PHE A 48 3.80 -11.45 -3.32
C PHE A 48 3.65 -11.98 -4.75
N SER A 49 4.47 -11.52 -5.70
CA SER A 49 4.53 -12.09 -7.05
C SER A 49 5.26 -13.42 -7.13
N ARG A 50 6.01 -13.79 -6.09
CA ARG A 50 6.73 -15.07 -6.03
C ARG A 50 5.79 -16.21 -5.64
N GLU A 51 6.06 -17.39 -6.19
CA GLU A 51 5.41 -18.63 -5.75
C GLU A 51 5.60 -18.82 -4.23
N PRO A 52 4.55 -19.20 -3.49
CA PRO A 52 4.62 -19.33 -2.02
C PRO A 52 5.76 -20.24 -1.52
N VAL A 53 6.10 -21.30 -2.27
CA VAL A 53 7.17 -22.23 -1.90
C VAL A 53 8.55 -21.55 -1.81
N HIS A 54 8.75 -20.48 -2.57
CA HIS A 54 10.03 -19.75 -2.59
C HIS A 54 10.09 -18.60 -1.57
N ARG A 55 8.96 -18.14 -1.02
CA ARG A 55 8.88 -16.94 -0.16
C ARG A 55 9.72 -17.05 1.11
N LYS A 56 9.93 -18.25 1.64
CA LYS A 56 10.79 -18.48 2.80
C LYS A 56 12.23 -17.98 2.62
N TYR A 57 12.70 -17.90 1.38
CA TYR A 57 14.03 -17.37 1.04
C TYR A 57 14.06 -15.86 0.82
N HIS A 58 12.88 -15.22 0.80
CA HIS A 58 12.69 -13.81 0.49
C HIS A 58 11.99 -13.02 1.60
N HIS A 59 12.02 -13.56 2.82
CA HIS A 59 11.33 -12.95 3.97
C HIS A 59 11.79 -11.52 4.25
N LYS A 60 13.01 -11.18 3.87
CA LYS A 60 13.55 -9.81 3.98
C LYS A 60 12.68 -8.77 3.27
N ASN A 61 12.06 -9.11 2.14
CA ASN A 61 11.24 -8.17 1.39
C ASN A 61 10.08 -7.60 2.22
N ILE A 62 9.49 -8.39 3.10
CA ILE A 62 8.37 -7.92 3.95
C ILE A 62 8.82 -7.31 5.29
N THR A 63 10.08 -7.49 5.69
CA THR A 63 10.59 -6.99 6.98
C THR A 63 11.56 -5.83 6.84
N PHE A 64 12.24 -5.69 5.70
CA PHE A 64 13.29 -4.70 5.49
C PHE A 64 12.79 -3.26 5.65
N SER A 65 11.57 -2.97 5.20
CA SER A 65 10.98 -1.64 5.33
C SER A 65 10.88 -1.12 6.76
N MET A 66 10.84 -2.02 7.75
CA MET A 66 10.81 -1.64 9.16
C MET A 66 12.10 -0.97 9.64
N LEU A 67 13.23 -1.15 8.95
CA LEU A 67 14.49 -0.48 9.27
C LEU A 67 14.43 1.04 9.04
N TYR A 68 13.55 1.48 8.13
CA TYR A 68 13.41 2.89 7.77
C TYR A 68 11.99 3.44 7.89
N ALA A 69 11.02 2.62 8.33
CA ALA A 69 9.60 2.96 8.38
C ALA A 69 9.28 4.27 9.12
N PHE A 70 10.16 4.73 9.99
CA PHE A 70 9.99 5.92 10.83
C PHE A 70 10.94 7.06 10.48
N THR A 71 11.65 6.98 9.36
CA THR A 71 12.55 8.05 8.90
C THR A 71 11.79 9.21 8.24
N GLU A 72 10.61 8.93 7.70
CA GLU A 72 9.70 9.88 7.07
C GLU A 72 8.24 9.56 7.49
N ASN A 73 7.33 10.47 7.21
CA ASN A 73 5.90 10.21 7.34
C ASN A 73 5.42 9.45 6.08
N PHE A 74 5.47 8.13 6.12
CA PHE A 74 5.23 7.35 4.93
C PHE A 74 3.75 7.08 4.63
N VAL A 75 3.43 7.12 3.33
CA VAL A 75 2.24 6.48 2.74
C VAL A 75 2.70 5.21 2.04
N LEU A 76 1.99 4.11 2.22
CA LEU A 76 2.23 2.82 1.58
C LEU A 76 1.43 2.79 0.27
N PRO A 77 2.07 3.01 -0.90
CA PRO A 77 1.34 3.15 -2.14
C PRO A 77 1.13 1.81 -2.83
N VAL A 78 -0.08 1.60 -3.33
CA VAL A 78 -0.39 0.82 -4.52
C VAL A 78 -1.10 1.80 -5.42
N SER A 79 -0.34 2.54 -6.23
CA SER A 79 -0.84 3.65 -7.05
C SER A 79 -1.24 3.18 -8.46
N HIS A 80 -1.59 4.13 -9.31
CA HIS A 80 -1.84 3.86 -10.72
C HIS A 80 -0.62 3.27 -11.42
N ASP A 81 0.58 3.74 -11.08
CA ASP A 81 1.83 3.31 -11.71
C ASP A 81 2.13 1.81 -11.55
N GLU A 82 1.66 1.19 -10.49
CA GLU A 82 1.84 -0.24 -10.29
C GLU A 82 0.87 -1.10 -11.12
N VAL A 83 -0.18 -0.49 -11.69
CA VAL A 83 -1.26 -1.23 -12.36
C VAL A 83 -1.55 -0.73 -13.79
N VAL A 84 -0.72 0.14 -14.36
CA VAL A 84 -0.82 0.62 -15.75
C VAL A 84 -0.35 -0.42 -16.76
N HIS A 85 -0.55 -0.11 -18.04
CA HIS A 85 -0.19 -0.94 -19.18
C HIS A 85 1.24 -1.50 -19.08
N GLY A 86 1.35 -2.81 -19.29
CA GLY A 86 2.61 -3.57 -19.23
C GLY A 86 3.04 -3.98 -17.82
N LYS A 87 2.35 -3.52 -16.76
CA LYS A 87 2.70 -3.85 -15.37
C LYS A 87 1.77 -4.87 -14.70
N ARG A 88 0.69 -5.25 -15.32
CA ARG A 88 -0.40 -6.11 -14.80
C ARG A 88 -1.15 -5.46 -13.63
N SER A 89 -2.41 -5.85 -13.42
CA SER A 89 -3.17 -5.43 -12.23
C SER A 89 -2.60 -6.05 -10.95
N LEU A 90 -2.99 -5.53 -9.78
CA LEU A 90 -2.56 -6.09 -8.50
C LEU A 90 -2.88 -7.59 -8.39
N LEU A 91 -4.11 -7.99 -8.74
CA LEU A 91 -4.51 -9.41 -8.71
C LEU A 91 -3.72 -10.25 -9.72
N SER A 92 -3.49 -9.74 -10.92
CA SER A 92 -2.78 -10.46 -12.00
C SER A 92 -1.28 -10.63 -11.73
N LYS A 93 -0.70 -9.89 -10.78
CA LYS A 93 0.67 -10.11 -10.30
C LYS A 93 0.78 -11.32 -9.38
N MET A 94 -0.33 -11.73 -8.74
CA MET A 94 -0.33 -12.84 -7.79
C MET A 94 -0.19 -14.18 -8.52
N PRO A 95 0.64 -15.11 -8.03
CA PRO A 95 0.86 -16.41 -8.64
C PRO A 95 -0.28 -17.39 -8.34
N GLY A 96 -0.31 -18.46 -9.13
CA GLY A 96 -1.20 -19.61 -8.92
C GLY A 96 -2.53 -19.52 -9.66
N ASP A 97 -3.44 -20.39 -9.29
CA ASP A 97 -4.81 -20.43 -9.80
C ASP A 97 -5.64 -19.25 -9.25
N GLU A 98 -6.89 -19.14 -9.67
CA GLU A 98 -7.77 -18.03 -9.28
C GLU A 98 -7.93 -17.94 -7.77
N TRP A 99 -8.20 -19.06 -7.08
CA TRP A 99 -8.32 -19.05 -5.62
C TRP A 99 -7.05 -18.57 -4.91
N GLN A 100 -5.89 -19.05 -5.39
CA GLN A 100 -4.58 -18.69 -4.87
C GLN A 100 -4.26 -17.20 -5.08
N ARG A 101 -4.60 -16.65 -6.26
CA ARG A 101 -4.45 -15.21 -6.54
C ARG A 101 -5.24 -14.36 -5.56
N PHE A 102 -6.51 -14.69 -5.34
CA PHE A 102 -7.33 -13.99 -4.35
C PHE A 102 -6.83 -14.19 -2.91
N ALA A 103 -6.35 -15.38 -2.57
CA ALA A 103 -5.74 -15.64 -1.26
C ALA A 103 -4.50 -14.76 -1.03
N ASN A 104 -3.62 -14.63 -2.05
CA ASN A 104 -2.45 -13.77 -2.00
C ASN A 104 -2.83 -12.29 -1.92
N ALA A 105 -3.82 -11.83 -2.70
CA ALA A 105 -4.30 -10.45 -2.65
C ALA A 105 -4.85 -10.10 -1.25
N ARG A 106 -5.61 -11.02 -0.63
CA ARG A 106 -6.08 -10.85 0.76
C ARG A 106 -4.93 -10.72 1.75
N ALA A 107 -3.91 -11.58 1.63
CA ALA A 107 -2.75 -11.53 2.50
C ALA A 107 -1.94 -10.24 2.32
N PHE A 108 -1.74 -9.79 1.08
CA PHE A 108 -1.10 -8.53 0.75
C PHE A 108 -1.82 -7.33 1.41
N LEU A 109 -3.14 -7.25 1.20
CA LEU A 109 -3.95 -6.16 1.76
C LEU A 109 -3.95 -6.19 3.29
N ALA A 110 -4.13 -7.36 3.91
CA ALA A 110 -4.09 -7.49 5.37
C ALA A 110 -2.73 -7.02 5.95
N TYR A 111 -1.63 -7.42 5.33
CA TYR A 111 -0.29 -6.97 5.73
C TYR A 111 -0.12 -5.46 5.54
N MET A 112 -0.56 -4.91 4.42
CA MET A 112 -0.54 -3.46 4.16
C MET A 112 -1.26 -2.67 5.26
N TYR A 113 -2.45 -3.15 5.69
CA TYR A 113 -3.20 -2.48 6.75
C TYR A 113 -2.56 -2.60 8.14
N ALA A 114 -1.85 -3.68 8.41
CA ALA A 114 -1.13 -3.89 9.68
C ALA A 114 0.23 -3.17 9.74
N HIS A 115 0.85 -2.87 8.59
CA HIS A 115 2.15 -2.21 8.53
C HIS A 115 2.05 -0.72 8.88
N PRO A 116 3.00 -0.12 9.63
CA PRO A 116 3.02 1.33 9.89
C PRO A 116 3.04 2.17 8.61
N GLY A 117 2.36 3.32 8.66
CA GLY A 117 2.21 4.25 7.54
C GLY A 117 0.78 4.33 7.01
N LYS A 118 0.45 5.40 6.30
CA LYS A 118 -0.88 5.62 5.71
C LYS A 118 -1.05 4.76 4.46
N LYS A 119 -2.30 4.43 4.11
CA LYS A 119 -2.61 3.48 3.03
C LYS A 119 -3.07 4.21 1.79
N LEU A 120 -2.55 3.82 0.63
CA LEU A 120 -3.02 4.28 -0.67
C LEU A 120 -3.27 3.06 -1.56
N LEU A 121 -4.52 2.88 -1.94
CA LEU A 121 -4.93 1.80 -2.83
C LEU A 121 -5.65 2.40 -4.03
N PHE A 122 -5.14 2.14 -5.22
CA PHE A 122 -5.71 2.66 -6.46
C PHE A 122 -6.98 1.89 -6.85
N MET A 123 -7.94 2.61 -7.44
CA MET A 123 -9.25 2.11 -7.83
C MET A 123 -9.18 0.83 -8.67
N GLY A 124 -10.12 -0.09 -8.43
CA GLY A 124 -10.18 -1.40 -9.06
C GLY A 124 -9.37 -2.49 -8.34
N SER A 125 -8.36 -2.12 -7.55
CA SER A 125 -7.58 -3.07 -6.76
C SER A 125 -8.42 -3.69 -5.63
N GLU A 126 -9.35 -2.92 -5.07
CA GLU A 126 -10.26 -3.36 -3.99
C GLU A 126 -11.27 -4.42 -4.44
N ILE A 127 -11.56 -4.47 -5.74
CA ILE A 127 -12.42 -5.52 -6.31
C ILE A 127 -11.64 -6.60 -7.05
N GLY A 128 -10.30 -6.48 -7.09
CA GLY A 128 -9.43 -7.44 -7.78
C GLY A 128 -9.61 -7.45 -9.30
N GLN A 129 -9.69 -6.28 -9.90
CA GLN A 129 -9.77 -6.16 -11.35
C GLN A 129 -8.59 -6.91 -12.00
N TYR A 130 -8.88 -7.72 -13.06
CA TYR A 130 -7.85 -8.46 -13.78
C TYR A 130 -7.10 -7.61 -14.77
N GLU A 131 -7.80 -6.66 -15.40
CA GLU A 131 -7.25 -5.77 -16.39
C GLU A 131 -6.38 -4.70 -15.74
N GLU A 132 -5.37 -4.29 -16.46
CA GLU A 132 -4.57 -3.13 -16.14
C GLU A 132 -5.44 -1.86 -16.16
N TRP A 133 -5.04 -0.86 -15.39
CA TRP A 133 -5.75 0.41 -15.44
C TRP A 133 -5.62 1.06 -16.82
N ASN A 134 -6.76 1.47 -17.34
CA ASN A 134 -6.90 2.22 -18.59
C ASN A 134 -7.72 3.48 -18.32
N HIS A 135 -7.15 4.65 -18.57
CA HIS A 135 -7.79 5.95 -18.36
C HIS A 135 -9.03 6.18 -19.25
N ASP A 136 -9.14 5.46 -20.37
CA ASP A 136 -10.28 5.53 -21.29
C ASP A 136 -11.40 4.54 -20.94
N ALA A 137 -11.25 3.75 -19.87
CA ALA A 137 -12.21 2.73 -19.48
C ALA A 137 -12.66 2.90 -18.03
N SER A 138 -13.89 2.51 -17.76
CA SER A 138 -14.42 2.45 -16.40
C SER A 138 -13.83 1.28 -15.62
N VAL A 139 -13.87 1.38 -14.28
CA VAL A 139 -13.64 0.21 -13.40
C VAL A 139 -14.66 -0.88 -13.73
N ARG A 140 -14.21 -2.11 -13.76
CA ARG A 140 -14.99 -3.31 -14.15
C ARG A 140 -15.97 -3.72 -13.03
N TRP A 141 -16.96 -2.87 -12.76
CA TRP A 141 -17.93 -3.09 -11.67
C TRP A 141 -18.74 -4.39 -11.82
N GLU A 142 -18.90 -4.90 -13.03
CA GLU A 142 -19.56 -6.18 -13.31
C GLU A 142 -18.83 -7.38 -12.67
N LEU A 143 -17.55 -7.25 -12.32
CA LEU A 143 -16.83 -8.29 -11.58
C LEU A 143 -17.45 -8.58 -10.20
N LEU A 144 -18.20 -7.64 -9.63
CA LEU A 144 -18.90 -7.85 -8.37
C LEU A 144 -20.06 -8.86 -8.46
N GLU A 145 -20.44 -9.30 -9.64
CA GLU A 145 -21.34 -10.45 -9.84
C GLU A 145 -20.69 -11.76 -9.41
N PHE A 146 -19.36 -11.83 -9.42
CA PHE A 146 -18.60 -13.01 -9.03
C PHE A 146 -18.18 -12.96 -7.56
N ASP A 147 -18.32 -14.11 -6.90
CA ASP A 147 -18.13 -14.27 -5.44
C ASP A 147 -16.76 -13.83 -4.94
N GLN A 148 -15.68 -14.15 -5.64
CA GLN A 148 -14.32 -13.84 -5.20
C GLN A 148 -14.08 -12.33 -5.17
N HIS A 149 -14.54 -11.61 -6.18
CA HIS A 149 -14.43 -10.17 -6.28
C HIS A 149 -15.24 -9.46 -5.18
N ARG A 150 -16.49 -9.87 -5.00
CA ARG A 150 -17.39 -9.36 -3.95
C ARG A 150 -16.82 -9.59 -2.54
N LYS A 151 -16.22 -10.76 -2.30
CA LYS A 151 -15.59 -11.10 -1.02
C LYS A 151 -14.30 -10.30 -0.79
N LEU A 152 -13.53 -10.02 -1.85
CA LEU A 152 -12.35 -9.15 -1.74
C LEU A 152 -12.77 -7.72 -1.38
N GLN A 153 -13.77 -7.16 -2.05
CA GLN A 153 -14.31 -5.84 -1.71
C GLN A 153 -14.82 -5.79 -0.26
N ALA A 154 -15.54 -6.82 0.18
CA ALA A 154 -16.02 -6.92 1.55
C ALA A 154 -14.85 -6.96 2.56
N LEU A 155 -13.76 -7.65 2.23
CA LEU A 155 -12.54 -7.64 3.05
C LEU A 155 -11.95 -6.23 3.15
N VAL A 156 -11.81 -5.52 2.02
CA VAL A 156 -11.26 -4.14 2.04
C VAL A 156 -12.16 -3.22 2.86
N ALA A 157 -13.47 -3.34 2.74
CA ALA A 157 -14.41 -2.59 3.56
C ALA A 157 -14.24 -2.91 5.06
N ALA A 158 -14.07 -4.19 5.41
CA ALA A 158 -13.83 -4.64 6.78
C ALA A 158 -12.47 -4.14 7.32
N LEU A 159 -11.41 -4.19 6.52
CA LEU A 159 -10.10 -3.64 6.88
C LEU A 159 -10.16 -2.12 7.11
N ASN A 160 -10.87 -1.38 6.27
CA ASN A 160 -11.10 0.05 6.46
C ASN A 160 -11.86 0.36 7.77
N ALA A 161 -12.90 -0.41 8.06
CA ALA A 161 -13.67 -0.26 9.30
C ALA A 161 -12.80 -0.59 10.54
N PHE A 162 -12.07 -1.70 10.49
CA PHE A 162 -11.15 -2.12 11.54
C PHE A 162 -10.04 -1.09 11.78
N TYR A 163 -9.40 -0.60 10.72
CA TYR A 163 -8.37 0.44 10.80
C TYR A 163 -8.87 1.68 11.52
N ARG A 164 -10.06 2.18 11.17
CA ARG A 164 -10.66 3.36 11.83
C ARG A 164 -11.06 3.11 13.28
N GLN A 165 -11.44 1.88 13.63
CA GLN A 165 -11.85 1.51 15.00
C GLN A 165 -10.67 1.23 15.93
N LYS A 166 -9.49 0.96 15.39
CA LYS A 166 -8.30 0.56 16.17
C LYS A 166 -7.22 1.61 16.12
N PRO A 167 -7.20 2.56 17.07
CA PRO A 167 -6.20 3.63 17.14
C PRO A 167 -4.76 3.15 17.07
N ALA A 168 -4.45 1.96 17.59
CA ALA A 168 -3.13 1.34 17.52
C ALA A 168 -2.59 1.18 16.08
N LEU A 169 -3.49 1.16 15.07
CA LEU A 169 -3.09 1.00 13.66
C LEU A 169 -2.76 2.32 12.96
N TYR A 170 -3.01 3.48 13.57
CA TYR A 170 -2.84 4.77 12.88
C TYR A 170 -2.42 5.96 13.75
N GLN A 171 -2.53 5.87 15.08
CA GLN A 171 -2.19 7.03 15.95
C GLN A 171 -0.70 7.32 16.01
N VAL A 172 0.12 6.27 15.94
CA VAL A 172 1.58 6.36 16.09
C VAL A 172 2.29 5.78 14.86
N ASP A 173 1.76 6.10 13.66
CA ASP A 173 2.26 5.56 12.39
C ASP A 173 3.69 6.02 12.03
N PHE A 174 4.12 7.16 12.57
CA PHE A 174 5.37 7.81 12.16
C PHE A 174 6.43 7.82 13.27
N HIS A 175 6.22 7.02 14.32
CA HIS A 175 7.16 6.91 15.41
C HIS A 175 7.40 5.43 15.79
N HIS A 176 8.63 5.09 16.13
CA HIS A 176 9.05 3.71 16.40
C HIS A 176 8.29 3.01 17.54
N THR A 177 7.69 3.76 18.46
CA THR A 177 6.86 3.19 19.54
C THR A 177 5.50 2.65 19.05
N GLY A 178 5.15 2.92 17.78
CA GLY A 178 3.89 2.46 17.18
C GLY A 178 3.93 1.02 16.66
N PHE A 179 5.09 0.35 16.70
CA PHE A 179 5.26 -1.00 16.19
C PHE A 179 6.30 -1.79 16.99
N GLU A 180 6.00 -3.05 17.25
CA GLU A 180 6.91 -4.01 17.88
C GLU A 180 6.72 -5.39 17.21
N TRP A 181 7.83 -6.08 16.96
CA TRP A 181 7.79 -7.49 16.56
C TRP A 181 7.46 -8.37 17.76
N GLY A 182 6.45 -9.24 17.62
CA GLY A 182 6.08 -10.25 18.63
C GLY A 182 6.91 -11.54 18.53
#